data_150a0ad4a2a1bbd3d378b35177ee1e42
#
_entry.id   150a0ad4a2a1bbd3d378b35177ee1e42
#
_cell.length_a   1.000
_cell.length_b   1.000
_cell.length_c   1.000
_cell.angle_alpha   90.00
_cell.angle_beta   90.00
_cell.angle_gamma   90.00
#
_symmetry.space_group_name_H-M   'P 1'
#
loop_
_entity.id
_entity.type
_entity.pdbx_description
1 polymer ?
#
loop_
_entity_poly.entity_id
_entity_poly.type
_entity_poly.pdbx_seq_one_letter_code
_entity_poly.pdbx_strand_id
1 'polypeptide(L)'
;QTNLTSGGRVTVTGDVIEFTNGSSVVSSTGGDGHAGPITITATDHIGLLRGSPTDRPSGIFSNSFGTFGPLGNAGDIVITSPRLEMTGGARINTTTATSGLGGSVTINTTDLVSMSGETGGFAPEPLFSLGSLQPSGIFTLTIGGNCSGPCGNAGNVSLSTGSLTMGSGAQINSGTSSTGHGGNITVNAQDTISIAGTLSNGQPAGMLSRTIGATPDSGQGGNISLTAGQSVSLSNGAAISASSTGPANAGNIAINAGAQFLSQNASVTTEA
;
A
#
# COMPACT_ATOMS: atom_id res chain seq x y z
N GLN A 1 -14.74 7.90 -30.55
CA GLN A 1 -13.56 7.88 -29.68
C GLN A 1 -13.83 8.90 -28.59
N THR A 2 -14.16 8.43 -27.39
CA THR A 2 -14.18 9.30 -26.21
C THR A 2 -12.74 9.62 -25.87
N ASN A 3 -12.34 10.88 -25.97
CA ASN A 3 -11.07 11.36 -25.44
C ASN A 3 -11.12 11.16 -23.90
N LEU A 4 -10.44 10.11 -23.43
CA LEU A 4 -10.24 9.91 -22.00
C LEU A 4 -9.33 11.03 -21.48
N THR A 5 -9.89 11.96 -20.73
CA THR A 5 -9.12 13.03 -20.10
C THR A 5 -8.44 12.49 -18.86
N SER A 6 -7.11 12.60 -18.78
CA SER A 6 -6.36 12.21 -17.58
C SER A 6 -6.37 13.35 -16.56
N GLY A 7 -6.36 13.00 -15.28
CA GLY A 7 -6.12 13.92 -14.18
C GLY A 7 -4.77 14.64 -14.33
N GLY A 8 -4.67 15.85 -13.80
CA GLY A 8 -3.43 16.62 -13.80
C GLY A 8 -2.36 15.99 -12.88
N ARG A 9 -1.09 16.20 -13.21
CA ARG A 9 0.04 15.85 -12.34
C ARG A 9 0.08 16.76 -11.12
N VAL A 10 0.37 16.19 -9.95
CA VAL A 10 0.69 16.95 -8.74
C VAL A 10 2.17 16.76 -8.43
N THR A 11 2.89 17.85 -8.21
CA THR A 11 4.30 17.83 -7.79
C THR A 11 4.46 18.73 -6.57
N VAL A 12 5.05 18.19 -5.50
CA VAL A 12 5.37 18.93 -4.26
C VAL A 12 6.86 18.77 -4.01
N THR A 13 7.56 19.89 -3.79
CA THR A 13 8.99 19.89 -3.47
C THR A 13 9.26 20.82 -2.29
N GLY A 14 10.19 20.45 -1.43
CA GLY A 14 10.59 21.23 -0.27
C GLY A 14 11.72 20.57 0.51
N ASP A 15 12.21 21.21 1.54
CA ASP A 15 13.19 20.61 2.43
C ASP A 15 12.48 19.66 3.40
N VAL A 16 11.47 20.15 4.08
CA VAL A 16 10.59 19.41 4.98
C VAL A 16 9.18 19.48 4.44
N ILE A 17 8.54 18.32 4.31
CA ILE A 17 7.15 18.22 3.85
C ILE A 17 6.36 17.43 4.90
N GLU A 18 5.41 18.10 5.56
CA GLU A 18 4.58 17.47 6.57
C GLU A 18 3.08 17.56 6.23
N PHE A 19 2.41 16.43 6.36
CA PHE A 19 0.95 16.32 6.30
C PHE A 19 0.44 15.93 7.68
N THR A 20 -0.30 16.80 8.32
CA THR A 20 -0.78 16.61 9.68
C THR A 20 -2.29 16.80 9.76
N ASN A 21 -2.91 16.27 10.81
CA ASN A 21 -4.33 16.51 11.11
C ASN A 21 -5.31 16.21 9.94
N GLY A 22 -5.04 15.15 9.20
CA GLY A 22 -5.91 14.74 8.09
C GLY A 22 -5.69 15.54 6.79
N SER A 23 -4.58 16.28 6.68
CA SER A 23 -4.23 16.95 5.43
C SER A 23 -3.78 15.95 4.36
N SER A 24 -4.06 16.24 3.10
CA SER A 24 -3.77 15.31 2.03
C SER A 24 -3.48 15.96 0.68
N VAL A 25 -2.72 15.25 -0.15
CA VAL A 25 -2.62 15.47 -1.59
C VAL A 25 -3.46 14.43 -2.29
N VAL A 26 -4.34 14.88 -3.20
CA VAL A 26 -5.28 13.99 -3.90
C VAL A 26 -5.25 14.25 -5.40
N SER A 27 -5.11 13.18 -6.19
CA SER A 27 -5.30 13.17 -7.64
C SER A 27 -6.13 11.95 -8.01
N SER A 28 -7.43 12.00 -7.78
CA SER A 28 -8.34 10.87 -8.00
C SER A 28 -9.27 11.13 -9.17
N THR A 29 -9.79 10.06 -9.77
CA THR A 29 -10.82 10.12 -10.80
C THR A 29 -12.08 9.39 -10.37
N GLY A 30 -13.24 9.95 -10.74
CA GLY A 30 -14.55 9.33 -10.55
C GLY A 30 -15.24 8.93 -11.87
N GLY A 31 -14.54 9.00 -12.99
CA GLY A 31 -15.07 8.73 -14.34
C GLY A 31 -14.10 7.91 -15.20
N ASP A 32 -14.30 7.98 -16.51
CA ASP A 32 -13.57 7.19 -17.51
C ASP A 32 -12.09 7.61 -17.67
N GLY A 33 -11.71 8.81 -17.19
CA GLY A 33 -10.33 9.32 -17.24
C GLY A 33 -9.42 8.69 -16.19
N HIS A 34 -8.11 8.67 -16.44
CA HIS A 34 -7.12 8.20 -15.49
C HIS A 34 -6.87 9.24 -14.38
N ALA A 35 -6.61 8.80 -13.16
CA ALA A 35 -6.04 9.66 -12.13
C ALA A 35 -4.62 10.12 -12.53
N GLY A 36 -4.25 11.34 -12.18
CA GLY A 36 -2.92 11.87 -12.47
C GLY A 36 -1.85 11.38 -11.50
N PRO A 37 -0.58 11.32 -11.93
CA PRO A 37 0.52 10.92 -11.06
C PRO A 37 0.83 12.00 -10.02
N ILE A 38 1.32 11.56 -8.85
CA ILE A 38 1.77 12.43 -7.76
C ILE A 38 3.27 12.20 -7.54
N THR A 39 4.04 13.27 -7.46
CA THR A 39 5.47 13.23 -7.14
C THR A 39 5.75 14.13 -5.95
N ILE A 40 6.38 13.59 -4.90
CA ILE A 40 6.76 14.36 -3.70
C ILE A 40 8.25 14.17 -3.47
N THR A 41 8.97 15.28 -3.35
CA THR A 41 10.41 15.27 -3.15
C THR A 41 10.80 16.20 -2.02
N ALA A 42 11.47 15.66 -1.00
CA ALA A 42 12.04 16.45 0.09
C ALA A 42 13.54 16.24 0.18
N THR A 43 14.28 17.27 0.62
CA THR A 43 15.74 17.19 0.80
C THR A 43 16.13 16.79 2.23
N ASP A 44 15.20 16.87 3.20
CA ASP A 44 15.39 16.43 4.58
C ASP A 44 14.43 15.29 4.94
N HIS A 45 13.13 15.55 5.10
CA HIS A 45 12.19 14.48 5.43
C HIS A 45 10.76 14.74 4.94
N ILE A 46 9.99 13.64 4.87
CA ILE A 46 8.55 13.66 4.64
C ILE A 46 7.86 13.02 5.85
N GLY A 47 6.95 13.77 6.47
CA GLY A 47 6.09 13.31 7.56
C GLY A 47 4.62 13.19 7.11
N LEU A 48 4.04 12.01 7.23
CA LEU A 48 2.61 11.79 7.16
C LEU A 48 2.16 11.45 8.58
N LEU A 49 1.78 12.50 9.33
CA LEU A 49 1.67 12.39 10.79
C LEU A 49 0.21 12.45 11.20
N ARG A 50 -0.18 11.50 11.99
CA ARG A 50 -1.48 11.37 12.65
C ARG A 50 -2.67 11.93 11.88
N GLY A 51 -3.70 11.12 11.69
CA GLY A 51 -4.98 11.56 11.18
C GLY A 51 -5.65 12.64 12.05
N SER A 52 -6.66 13.28 11.53
CA SER A 52 -7.49 14.23 12.25
C SER A 52 -8.19 13.54 13.45
N PRO A 53 -8.47 14.26 14.54
CA PRO A 53 -9.41 13.80 15.57
C PRO A 53 -10.79 13.41 15.03
N THR A 54 -11.13 13.85 13.82
CA THR A 54 -12.37 13.53 13.09
C THR A 54 -12.18 12.43 12.05
N ASP A 55 -11.12 11.60 12.20
CA ASP A 55 -10.95 10.31 11.52
C ASP A 55 -10.50 10.33 10.05
N ARG A 56 -10.01 11.46 9.57
CA ARG A 56 -9.38 11.50 8.24
C ARG A 56 -7.88 11.20 8.33
N PRO A 57 -7.38 10.22 7.56
CA PRO A 57 -5.94 9.98 7.51
C PRO A 57 -5.22 11.14 6.84
N SER A 58 -4.07 11.54 7.38
CA SER A 58 -3.10 12.35 6.62
C SER A 58 -2.55 11.48 5.50
N GLY A 59 -2.36 12.01 4.28
CA GLY A 59 -1.86 11.13 3.25
C GLY A 59 -1.80 11.63 1.82
N ILE A 60 -1.45 10.70 0.93
CA ILE A 60 -1.27 10.90 -0.49
C ILE A 60 -2.16 9.90 -1.22
N PHE A 61 -3.08 10.40 -2.05
CA PHE A 61 -4.14 9.59 -2.65
C PHE A 61 -4.21 9.80 -4.16
N SER A 62 -4.06 8.73 -4.94
CA SER A 62 -4.31 8.74 -6.38
C SER A 62 -5.18 7.54 -6.77
N ASN A 63 -6.49 7.71 -6.63
CA ASN A 63 -7.46 6.62 -6.71
C ASN A 63 -8.35 6.70 -7.94
N SER A 64 -8.93 5.57 -8.34
CA SER A 64 -9.95 5.50 -9.37
C SER A 64 -11.24 4.89 -8.82
N PHE A 65 -12.31 5.71 -8.75
CA PHE A 65 -13.62 5.34 -8.21
C PHE A 65 -14.73 5.66 -9.18
N GLY A 66 -14.90 4.89 -10.21
CA GLY A 66 -16.03 5.05 -11.12
C GLY A 66 -17.17 4.09 -10.78
N THR A 67 -18.38 4.42 -11.19
CA THR A 67 -19.55 3.57 -10.97
C THR A 67 -20.08 2.87 -12.24
N PHE A 68 -19.73 3.36 -13.44
CA PHE A 68 -20.23 2.80 -14.71
C PHE A 68 -19.26 3.11 -15.87
N GLY A 69 -18.97 2.13 -16.72
CA GLY A 69 -18.24 2.29 -17.98
C GLY A 69 -16.81 1.73 -17.97
N PRO A 70 -16.04 1.93 -19.06
CA PRO A 70 -14.62 1.65 -19.09
C PRO A 70 -13.92 2.69 -18.23
N LEU A 71 -13.40 2.27 -17.08
CA LEU A 71 -12.98 3.16 -16.02
C LEU A 71 -11.45 3.34 -16.06
N GLY A 72 -11.02 4.56 -15.73
CA GLY A 72 -9.61 4.93 -15.75
C GLY A 72 -8.79 4.24 -14.67
N ASN A 73 -7.48 4.21 -14.87
CA ASN A 73 -6.52 3.70 -13.90
C ASN A 73 -6.33 4.67 -12.72
N ALA A 74 -5.96 4.16 -11.56
CA ALA A 74 -5.35 4.97 -10.53
C ALA A 74 -3.98 5.50 -11.00
N GLY A 75 -3.54 6.65 -10.50
CA GLY A 75 -2.26 7.24 -10.88
C GLY A 75 -1.11 6.75 -9.99
N ASP A 76 0.09 6.78 -10.51
CA ASP A 76 1.28 6.40 -9.78
C ASP A 76 1.69 7.46 -8.75
N ILE A 77 2.29 7.02 -7.65
CA ILE A 77 2.87 7.89 -6.63
C ILE A 77 4.38 7.63 -6.53
N VAL A 78 5.17 8.68 -6.61
CA VAL A 78 6.62 8.65 -6.43
C VAL A 78 7.02 9.55 -5.26
N ILE A 79 7.76 9.00 -4.31
CA ILE A 79 8.28 9.70 -3.13
C ILE A 79 9.79 9.57 -3.10
N THR A 80 10.47 10.70 -2.93
CA THR A 80 11.92 10.76 -2.75
C THR A 80 12.28 11.67 -1.59
N SER A 81 12.98 11.13 -0.60
CA SER A 81 13.47 11.93 0.54
C SER A 81 14.50 11.11 1.33
N PRO A 82 15.34 11.71 2.18
CA PRO A 82 16.16 10.93 3.10
C PRO A 82 15.33 10.08 4.06
N ARG A 83 14.23 10.63 4.58
CA ARG A 83 13.37 9.93 5.55
C ARG A 83 11.90 10.06 5.21
N LEU A 84 11.15 8.98 5.45
CA LEU A 84 9.69 8.97 5.41
C LEU A 84 9.14 8.42 6.72
N GLU A 85 8.35 9.23 7.40
CA GLU A 85 7.64 8.83 8.61
C GLU A 85 6.13 8.81 8.38
N MET A 86 5.48 7.73 8.81
CA MET A 86 4.03 7.57 8.71
C MET A 86 3.47 7.11 10.05
N THR A 87 2.60 7.91 10.68
CA THR A 87 2.06 7.58 12.00
C THR A 87 0.55 7.81 12.11
N GLY A 88 -0.08 7.11 13.05
CA GLY A 88 -1.47 7.38 13.44
C GLY A 88 -2.48 7.19 12.31
N GLY A 89 -2.34 6.16 11.50
CA GLY A 89 -3.24 5.84 10.41
C GLY A 89 -2.95 6.56 9.09
N ALA A 90 -1.79 7.22 8.96
CA ALA A 90 -1.39 7.93 7.74
C ALA A 90 -1.27 6.98 6.53
N ARG A 91 -1.61 7.45 5.33
CA ARG A 91 -1.72 6.58 4.15
C ARG A 91 -1.09 7.13 2.88
N ILE A 92 -0.51 6.21 2.12
CA ILE A 92 -0.23 6.37 0.69
C ILE A 92 -1.12 5.36 -0.04
N ASN A 93 -2.00 5.84 -0.92
CA ASN A 93 -3.04 4.98 -1.50
C ASN A 93 -3.24 5.23 -3.00
N THR A 94 -3.20 4.15 -3.79
CA THR A 94 -3.48 4.13 -5.23
C THR A 94 -4.54 3.09 -5.59
N THR A 95 -5.61 3.04 -4.82
CA THR A 95 -6.67 2.05 -4.98
C THR A 95 -7.53 2.29 -6.20
N THR A 96 -7.91 1.22 -6.89
CA THR A 96 -8.98 1.24 -7.90
C THR A 96 -10.16 0.38 -7.45
N ALA A 97 -11.37 0.89 -7.69
CA ALA A 97 -12.62 0.17 -7.45
C ALA A 97 -13.32 -0.23 -8.77
N THR A 98 -12.57 -0.34 -9.85
CA THR A 98 -13.07 -0.40 -11.23
C THR A 98 -12.31 -1.42 -12.04
N SER A 99 -12.61 -1.54 -13.34
CA SER A 99 -11.85 -2.35 -14.28
C SER A 99 -10.47 -1.75 -14.63
N GLY A 100 -10.19 -0.51 -14.19
CA GLY A 100 -8.87 0.11 -14.34
C GLY A 100 -7.80 -0.53 -13.47
N LEU A 101 -6.54 -0.32 -13.81
CA LEU A 101 -5.39 -0.79 -13.03
C LEU A 101 -5.18 0.04 -11.77
N GLY A 102 -4.75 -0.58 -10.69
CA GLY A 102 -4.19 0.10 -9.54
C GLY A 102 -2.90 0.84 -9.91
N GLY A 103 -2.71 2.06 -9.39
CA GLY A 103 -1.46 2.79 -9.57
C GLY A 103 -0.33 2.17 -8.74
N SER A 104 0.91 2.30 -9.19
CA SER A 104 2.07 1.84 -8.45
C SER A 104 2.61 2.90 -7.49
N VAL A 105 3.23 2.45 -6.39
CA VAL A 105 3.91 3.33 -5.43
C VAL A 105 5.39 3.03 -5.46
N THR A 106 6.20 4.07 -5.69
CA THR A 106 7.66 4.01 -5.64
C THR A 106 8.18 4.94 -4.56
N ILE A 107 8.95 4.41 -3.61
CA ILE A 107 9.56 5.16 -2.51
C ILE A 107 11.07 4.96 -2.55
N ASN A 108 11.80 6.07 -2.61
CA ASN A 108 13.25 6.10 -2.57
C ASN A 108 13.70 6.96 -1.39
N THR A 109 14.23 6.33 -0.35
CA THR A 109 14.83 7.02 0.79
C THR A 109 16.27 6.54 0.97
N THR A 110 17.14 7.41 1.48
CA THR A 110 18.52 7.02 1.78
C THR A 110 18.69 6.44 3.18
N ASP A 111 17.89 6.92 4.14
CA ASP A 111 18.09 6.61 5.54
C ASP A 111 17.03 5.67 6.10
N LEU A 112 15.78 6.12 6.19
CA LEU A 112 14.75 5.40 6.94
C LEU A 112 13.36 5.57 6.35
N VAL A 113 12.62 4.46 6.29
CA VAL A 113 11.16 4.45 6.25
C VAL A 113 10.63 3.89 7.56
N SER A 114 9.81 4.68 8.26
CA SER A 114 9.16 4.30 9.50
C SER A 114 7.64 4.38 9.37
N MET A 115 6.95 3.31 9.69
CA MET A 115 5.48 3.25 9.65
C MET A 115 4.95 2.66 10.95
N SER A 116 4.01 3.34 11.62
CA SER A 116 3.41 2.81 12.84
C SER A 116 2.05 3.41 13.15
N GLY A 117 1.29 2.68 13.97
CA GLY A 117 0.06 3.18 14.54
C GLY A 117 -1.16 3.08 13.64
N GLU A 118 -2.26 3.43 14.23
CA GLU A 118 -3.61 3.38 13.66
C GLU A 118 -4.38 4.66 13.97
N THR A 119 -5.43 4.92 13.22
CA THR A 119 -6.47 5.87 13.60
C THR A 119 -7.80 5.15 13.73
N GLY A 120 -8.61 5.54 14.72
CA GLY A 120 -10.00 5.13 14.80
C GLY A 120 -10.84 6.05 13.92
N GLY A 121 -11.71 5.51 13.06
CA GLY A 121 -12.62 6.31 12.28
C GLY A 121 -12.98 5.80 10.91
N PHE A 122 -13.82 6.56 10.25
CA PHE A 122 -14.42 6.24 8.96
C PHE A 122 -13.35 6.32 7.86
N ALA A 123 -13.06 5.18 7.21
CA ALA A 123 -12.35 5.25 5.95
C ALA A 123 -13.25 6.02 4.96
N PRO A 124 -12.75 7.08 4.29
CA PRO A 124 -13.51 7.75 3.24
C PRO A 124 -13.74 6.85 2.02
N GLU A 125 -13.15 5.65 2.03
CA GLU A 125 -13.22 4.65 1.00
C GLU A 125 -14.33 3.64 1.34
N PRO A 126 -15.39 3.48 0.50
CA PRO A 126 -16.53 2.59 0.80
C PRO A 126 -16.16 1.11 0.83
N LEU A 127 -14.89 0.73 0.75
CA LEU A 127 -14.46 -0.57 0.28
C LEU A 127 -13.60 -1.38 1.26
N PHE A 128 -13.19 -0.79 2.38
CA PHE A 128 -12.51 -1.54 3.43
C PHE A 128 -13.26 -1.46 4.75
N SER A 129 -14.21 -2.36 4.94
CA SER A 129 -14.63 -2.73 6.28
C SER A 129 -13.56 -3.58 6.99
N LEU A 130 -12.35 -3.04 7.11
CA LEU A 130 -11.32 -3.57 7.99
C LEU A 130 -11.62 -3.18 9.45
N GLY A 131 -12.89 -3.15 9.83
CA GLY A 131 -13.27 -2.63 11.12
C GLY A 131 -13.03 -1.12 11.24
N SER A 132 -13.29 -0.54 12.38
CA SER A 132 -13.15 0.89 12.66
C SER A 132 -11.70 1.38 12.76
N LEU A 133 -10.70 0.52 12.58
CA LEU A 133 -9.28 0.85 12.74
C LEU A 133 -8.57 0.89 11.39
N GLN A 134 -7.84 1.97 11.18
CA GLN A 134 -7.14 2.23 9.93
C GLN A 134 -5.62 2.25 10.20
N PRO A 135 -4.85 1.26 9.71
CA PRO A 135 -3.40 1.24 9.88
C PRO A 135 -2.70 2.31 9.09
N SER A 136 -1.58 2.80 9.59
CA SER A 136 -0.60 3.51 8.78
C SER A 136 -0.06 2.57 7.70
N GLY A 137 0.12 3.08 6.47
CA GLY A 137 0.68 2.20 5.45
C GLY A 137 0.51 2.62 4.00
N ILE A 138 0.96 1.70 3.13
CA ILE A 138 0.93 1.84 1.67
C ILE A 138 -0.08 0.84 1.11
N PHE A 139 -1.02 1.33 0.31
CA PHE A 139 -2.13 0.54 -0.21
C PHE A 139 -2.28 0.74 -1.72
N THR A 140 -2.04 -0.31 -2.50
CA THR A 140 -2.18 -0.31 -3.97
C THR A 140 -3.22 -1.35 -4.39
N LEU A 141 -4.44 -1.19 -3.94
CA LEU A 141 -5.46 -2.22 -3.96
C LEU A 141 -6.38 -2.15 -5.19
N THR A 142 -6.86 -3.30 -5.61
CA THR A 142 -8.03 -3.38 -6.50
C THR A 142 -9.20 -3.97 -5.74
N ILE A 143 -10.32 -3.26 -5.75
CA ILE A 143 -11.49 -3.65 -4.98
C ILE A 143 -12.64 -3.94 -5.94
N GLY A 144 -13.01 -5.20 -6.03
CA GLY A 144 -14.13 -5.63 -6.83
C GLY A 144 -15.47 -5.21 -6.21
N GLY A 145 -16.38 -4.74 -7.04
CA GLY A 145 -17.74 -4.37 -6.65
C GLY A 145 -18.47 -3.67 -7.78
N ASN A 146 -17.74 -2.93 -8.60
CA ASN A 146 -18.32 -2.15 -9.70
C ASN A 146 -17.70 -2.48 -11.06
N CYS A 147 -17.04 -3.64 -11.20
CA CYS A 147 -16.50 -4.04 -12.49
C CYS A 147 -17.60 -4.71 -13.33
N SER A 148 -17.94 -4.14 -14.47
CA SER A 148 -18.85 -4.76 -15.46
C SER A 148 -18.20 -5.91 -16.26
N GLY A 149 -17.02 -6.39 -15.82
CA GLY A 149 -16.19 -7.41 -16.40
C GLY A 149 -15.02 -7.71 -15.46
N PRO A 150 -13.90 -8.30 -15.95
CA PRO A 150 -12.72 -8.49 -15.11
C PRO A 150 -12.24 -7.17 -14.53
N CYS A 151 -11.98 -7.15 -13.24
CA CYS A 151 -11.38 -5.99 -12.59
C CYS A 151 -9.87 -5.90 -12.92
N GLY A 152 -9.30 -4.71 -12.83
CA GLY A 152 -7.88 -4.50 -13.05
C GLY A 152 -7.00 -5.12 -11.97
N ASN A 153 -5.71 -5.24 -12.26
CA ASN A 153 -4.72 -5.71 -11.29
C ASN A 153 -4.41 -4.64 -10.25
N ALA A 154 -4.05 -5.06 -9.06
CA ALA A 154 -3.49 -4.16 -8.05
C ALA A 154 -2.13 -3.57 -8.52
N GLY A 155 -1.81 -2.37 -8.07
CA GLY A 155 -0.53 -1.73 -8.38
C GLY A 155 0.63 -2.36 -7.63
N ASN A 156 1.85 -2.16 -8.10
CA ASN A 156 3.06 -2.63 -7.42
C ASN A 156 3.54 -1.64 -6.36
N VAL A 157 4.24 -2.14 -5.35
CA VAL A 157 4.99 -1.32 -4.39
C VAL A 157 6.47 -1.61 -4.54
N SER A 158 7.26 -0.57 -4.77
CA SER A 158 8.73 -0.61 -4.79
C SER A 158 9.27 0.35 -3.75
N LEU A 159 10.03 -0.15 -2.79
CA LEU A 159 10.61 0.63 -1.70
C LEU A 159 12.10 0.36 -1.63
N SER A 160 12.91 1.43 -1.77
CA SER A 160 14.35 1.42 -1.56
C SER A 160 14.70 2.36 -0.41
N THR A 161 15.47 1.88 0.59
CA THR A 161 15.73 2.63 1.83
C THR A 161 17.05 2.21 2.47
N GLY A 162 17.58 3.01 3.39
CA GLY A 162 18.62 2.58 4.32
C GLY A 162 18.08 1.48 5.25
N SER A 163 17.02 1.79 5.98
CA SER A 163 16.32 0.81 6.83
C SER A 163 14.80 0.96 6.74
N LEU A 164 14.08 -0.14 7.01
CA LEU A 164 12.62 -0.15 7.12
C LEU A 164 12.21 -0.60 8.52
N THR A 165 11.36 0.19 9.18
CA THR A 165 10.72 -0.19 10.44
C THR A 165 9.19 -0.12 10.30
N MET A 166 8.51 -1.20 10.60
CA MET A 166 7.05 -1.28 10.62
C MET A 166 6.58 -1.77 11.99
N GLY A 167 5.74 -0.99 12.65
CA GLY A 167 5.22 -1.32 13.99
C GLY A 167 3.72 -1.14 14.14
N SER A 168 3.18 -1.62 15.24
CA SER A 168 1.78 -1.36 15.63
C SER A 168 0.77 -1.56 14.50
N GLY A 169 0.84 -2.68 13.81
CA GLY A 169 -0.08 -3.04 12.75
C GLY A 169 0.08 -2.29 11.43
N ALA A 170 1.15 -1.52 11.22
CA ALA A 170 1.41 -0.84 9.95
C ALA A 170 1.50 -1.83 8.78
N GLN A 171 0.98 -1.46 7.60
CA GLN A 171 0.85 -2.40 6.48
C GLN A 171 1.38 -1.83 5.15
N ILE A 172 2.00 -2.70 4.37
CA ILE A 172 2.13 -2.55 2.92
C ILE A 172 1.22 -3.60 2.29
N ASN A 173 0.19 -3.15 1.58
CA ASN A 173 -0.83 -4.05 1.06
C ASN A 173 -1.09 -3.78 -0.44
N SER A 174 -0.81 -4.78 -1.26
CA SER A 174 -0.99 -4.74 -2.72
C SER A 174 -1.86 -5.92 -3.17
N GLY A 175 -3.03 -6.03 -2.59
CA GLY A 175 -3.95 -7.13 -2.85
C GLY A 175 -5.12 -6.78 -3.75
N THR A 176 -5.93 -7.78 -4.05
CA THR A 176 -7.20 -7.61 -4.75
C THR A 176 -8.31 -8.40 -4.07
N SER A 177 -9.52 -7.87 -4.09
CA SER A 177 -10.73 -8.58 -3.70
C SER A 177 -11.60 -8.92 -4.91
N SER A 178 -10.99 -9.14 -6.07
CA SER A 178 -11.70 -9.35 -7.34
C SER A 178 -10.95 -10.31 -8.26
N THR A 179 -11.31 -10.29 -9.56
CA THR A 179 -10.70 -11.11 -10.62
C THR A 179 -9.30 -10.66 -11.05
N GLY A 180 -8.86 -9.45 -10.67
CA GLY A 180 -7.51 -8.96 -10.96
C GLY A 180 -6.43 -9.66 -10.12
N HIS A 181 -5.17 -9.57 -10.55
CA HIS A 181 -4.02 -10.10 -9.81
C HIS A 181 -3.63 -9.16 -8.67
N GLY A 182 -3.11 -9.72 -7.58
CA GLY A 182 -2.37 -8.96 -6.57
C GLY A 182 -1.12 -8.33 -7.16
N GLY A 183 -0.75 -7.14 -6.70
CA GLY A 183 0.48 -6.48 -7.15
C GLY A 183 1.71 -6.98 -6.38
N ASN A 184 2.88 -6.82 -6.96
CA ASN A 184 4.12 -7.22 -6.32
C ASN A 184 4.58 -6.18 -5.28
N ILE A 185 5.17 -6.67 -4.20
CA ILE A 185 5.82 -5.84 -3.18
C ILE A 185 7.32 -6.16 -3.22
N THR A 186 8.13 -5.15 -3.49
CA THR A 186 9.60 -5.26 -3.49
C THR A 186 10.18 -4.25 -2.52
N VAL A 187 10.93 -4.72 -1.55
CA VAL A 187 11.63 -3.89 -0.56
C VAL A 187 13.11 -4.20 -0.58
N ASN A 188 13.91 -3.16 -0.79
CA ASN A 188 15.37 -3.22 -0.76
C ASN A 188 15.86 -2.26 0.33
N ALA A 189 16.34 -2.80 1.45
CA ALA A 189 16.98 -2.05 2.52
C ALA A 189 18.50 -2.27 2.46
N GLN A 190 19.28 -1.18 2.60
CA GLN A 190 20.73 -1.30 2.66
C GLN A 190 21.19 -2.00 3.95
N ASP A 191 20.46 -1.75 5.05
CA ASP A 191 20.78 -2.28 6.37
C ASP A 191 19.74 -3.28 6.85
N THR A 192 18.63 -2.83 7.41
CA THR A 192 17.69 -3.69 8.15
C THR A 192 16.25 -3.52 7.71
N ILE A 193 15.49 -4.63 7.84
CA ILE A 193 14.04 -4.64 7.77
C ILE A 193 13.52 -5.19 9.10
N SER A 194 12.75 -4.38 9.84
CA SER A 194 12.12 -4.77 11.10
C SER A 194 10.60 -4.60 11.02
N ILE A 195 9.87 -5.70 11.24
CA ILE A 195 8.41 -5.69 11.21
C ILE A 195 7.91 -6.31 12.51
N ALA A 196 7.10 -5.56 13.29
CA ALA A 196 6.66 -6.03 14.59
C ALA A 196 5.27 -5.53 14.98
N GLY A 197 4.55 -6.35 15.72
CA GLY A 197 3.32 -5.94 16.38
C GLY A 197 2.05 -6.11 15.55
N THR A 198 0.95 -5.76 16.19
CA THR A 198 -0.41 -5.83 15.64
C THR A 198 -1.15 -4.53 15.91
N LEU A 199 -2.25 -4.29 15.21
CA LEU A 199 -3.26 -3.30 15.61
C LEU A 199 -3.93 -3.73 16.92
N SER A 200 -4.66 -2.81 17.52
CA SER A 200 -5.44 -3.10 18.74
C SER A 200 -6.53 -4.18 18.54
N ASN A 201 -6.95 -4.42 17.28
CA ASN A 201 -7.88 -5.51 16.92
C ASN A 201 -7.18 -6.83 16.56
N GLY A 202 -5.85 -6.92 16.72
CA GLY A 202 -5.05 -8.11 16.40
C GLY A 202 -4.60 -8.24 14.95
N GLN A 203 -4.91 -7.31 14.07
CA GLN A 203 -4.40 -7.35 12.69
C GLN A 203 -2.87 -7.13 12.65
N PRO A 204 -2.12 -7.93 11.89
CA PRO A 204 -0.68 -7.88 11.90
C PRO A 204 -0.09 -6.62 11.25
N ALA A 205 1.03 -6.15 11.77
CA ALA A 205 1.97 -5.38 10.97
C ALA A 205 2.55 -6.29 9.89
N GLY A 206 2.69 -5.80 8.66
CA GLY A 206 3.26 -6.68 7.65
C GLY A 206 3.09 -6.27 6.20
N MET A 207 3.45 -7.22 5.34
CA MET A 207 3.36 -7.08 3.89
C MET A 207 2.41 -8.12 3.33
N LEU A 208 1.38 -7.63 2.64
CA LEU A 208 0.25 -8.46 2.21
C LEU A 208 0.03 -8.26 0.70
N SER A 209 0.19 -9.30 -0.08
CA SER A 209 -0.21 -9.33 -1.48
C SER A 209 -1.19 -10.48 -1.69
N ARG A 210 -2.42 -10.26 -1.22
CA ARG A 210 -3.44 -11.30 -1.18
C ARG A 210 -4.50 -11.07 -2.26
N THR A 211 -4.92 -12.16 -2.87
CA THR A 211 -6.13 -12.19 -3.69
C THR A 211 -7.25 -12.82 -2.89
N ILE A 212 -8.34 -12.08 -2.71
CA ILE A 212 -9.54 -12.55 -2.01
C ILE A 212 -10.67 -12.58 -3.03
N GLY A 213 -10.78 -13.69 -3.75
CA GLY A 213 -11.82 -13.88 -4.77
C GLY A 213 -12.40 -15.29 -4.67
N ALA A 214 -13.72 -15.39 -4.62
CA ALA A 214 -14.43 -16.68 -4.54
C ALA A 214 -14.87 -17.23 -5.91
N THR A 215 -14.54 -16.52 -7.00
CA THR A 215 -14.95 -16.92 -8.36
C THR A 215 -13.85 -17.70 -9.08
N PRO A 216 -14.18 -18.56 -10.04
CA PRO A 216 -13.19 -19.28 -10.85
C PRO A 216 -12.19 -18.37 -11.58
N ASP A 217 -12.56 -17.12 -11.81
CA ASP A 217 -11.75 -16.11 -12.51
C ASP A 217 -10.92 -15.25 -11.57
N SER A 218 -10.81 -15.60 -10.26
CA SER A 218 -9.99 -14.86 -9.31
C SER A 218 -8.52 -14.83 -9.74
N GLY A 219 -7.88 -13.67 -9.64
CA GLY A 219 -6.48 -13.49 -10.04
C GLY A 219 -5.50 -14.14 -9.06
N GLN A 220 -4.25 -14.26 -9.49
CA GLN A 220 -3.16 -14.80 -8.67
C GLN A 220 -2.72 -13.80 -7.59
N GLY A 221 -2.22 -14.28 -6.45
CA GLY A 221 -1.50 -13.48 -5.48
C GLY A 221 -0.23 -12.88 -6.11
N GLY A 222 0.12 -11.65 -5.73
CA GLY A 222 1.37 -11.04 -6.19
C GLY A 222 2.57 -11.51 -5.35
N ASN A 223 3.77 -11.37 -5.89
CA ASN A 223 4.99 -11.79 -5.22
C ASN A 223 5.47 -10.75 -4.20
N ILE A 224 6.12 -11.21 -3.14
CA ILE A 224 6.79 -10.38 -2.13
C ILE A 224 8.27 -10.68 -2.13
N SER A 225 9.10 -9.66 -2.33
CA SER A 225 10.56 -9.78 -2.29
C SER A 225 11.14 -8.79 -1.28
N LEU A 226 11.84 -9.30 -0.28
CA LEU A 226 12.55 -8.52 0.73
C LEU A 226 14.04 -8.79 0.62
N THR A 227 14.82 -7.72 0.51
CA THR A 227 16.29 -7.79 0.56
C THR A 227 16.79 -6.79 1.60
N ALA A 228 17.59 -7.27 2.55
CA ALA A 228 18.27 -6.42 3.53
C ALA A 228 19.76 -6.76 3.53
N GLY A 229 20.61 -5.74 3.58
CA GLY A 229 22.08 -5.94 3.60
C GLY A 229 22.57 -6.56 4.88
N GLN A 230 21.86 -6.38 6.00
CA GLN A 230 22.23 -6.93 7.30
C GLN A 230 21.20 -7.94 7.81
N SER A 231 19.99 -7.49 8.17
CA SER A 231 19.02 -8.39 8.81
C SER A 231 17.57 -8.11 8.44
N VAL A 232 16.77 -9.19 8.47
CA VAL A 232 15.30 -9.14 8.45
C VAL A 232 14.79 -9.72 9.75
N SER A 233 14.00 -8.92 10.51
CA SER A 233 13.40 -9.35 11.77
C SER A 233 11.88 -9.23 11.71
N LEU A 234 11.21 -10.32 12.03
CA LEU A 234 9.75 -10.40 12.13
C LEU A 234 9.39 -10.82 13.56
N SER A 235 8.54 -10.04 14.25
CA SER A 235 8.20 -10.39 15.65
C SER A 235 6.80 -9.93 16.06
N ASN A 236 6.34 -10.42 17.21
CA ASN A 236 5.15 -9.94 17.91
C ASN A 236 3.88 -9.91 17.04
N GLY A 237 3.61 -10.97 16.31
CA GLY A 237 2.42 -11.08 15.48
C GLY A 237 2.58 -10.52 14.07
N ALA A 238 3.79 -10.12 13.63
CA ALA A 238 4.04 -9.67 12.27
C ALA A 238 3.70 -10.74 11.22
N ALA A 239 3.28 -10.33 10.02
CA ALA A 239 2.95 -11.26 8.95
C ALA A 239 3.46 -10.81 7.58
N ILE A 240 3.97 -11.77 6.81
CA ILE A 240 4.21 -11.62 5.37
C ILE A 240 3.34 -12.66 4.66
N SER A 241 2.43 -12.22 3.79
CA SER A 241 1.49 -13.12 3.14
C SER A 241 1.28 -12.80 1.66
N ALA A 242 1.50 -13.80 0.81
CA ALA A 242 1.27 -13.75 -0.62
C ALA A 242 0.22 -14.82 -1.02
N SER A 243 -0.93 -14.84 -0.35
CA SER A 243 -1.93 -15.90 -0.46
C SER A 243 -3.03 -15.58 -1.46
N SER A 244 -3.70 -16.64 -1.94
CA SER A 244 -4.94 -16.56 -2.70
C SER A 244 -6.01 -17.39 -1.99
N THR A 245 -7.22 -16.87 -1.84
CA THR A 245 -8.34 -17.64 -1.28
C THR A 245 -9.27 -18.21 -2.37
N GLY A 246 -8.93 -18.00 -3.64
CA GLY A 246 -9.66 -18.52 -4.80
C GLY A 246 -8.93 -19.69 -5.46
N PRO A 247 -9.40 -20.13 -6.62
CA PRO A 247 -8.79 -21.24 -7.37
C PRO A 247 -7.44 -20.85 -8.03
N ALA A 248 -7.01 -19.60 -7.94
CA ALA A 248 -5.76 -19.14 -8.51
C ALA A 248 -4.59 -19.36 -7.56
N ASN A 249 -3.39 -19.43 -8.13
CA ASN A 249 -2.16 -19.64 -7.35
C ASN A 249 -1.86 -18.49 -6.39
N ALA A 250 -1.32 -18.81 -5.24
CA ALA A 250 -0.65 -17.86 -4.37
C ALA A 250 0.59 -17.26 -5.06
N GLY A 251 1.03 -16.08 -4.59
CA GLY A 251 2.32 -15.51 -5.00
C GLY A 251 3.51 -16.18 -4.29
N ASN A 252 4.72 -15.84 -4.73
CA ASN A 252 5.95 -16.30 -4.09
C ASN A 252 6.43 -15.27 -3.08
N ILE A 253 7.09 -15.74 -2.02
CA ILE A 253 7.80 -14.89 -1.05
C ILE A 253 9.28 -15.24 -1.10
N ALA A 254 10.12 -14.22 -1.31
CA ALA A 254 11.58 -14.33 -1.24
C ALA A 254 12.10 -13.35 -0.18
N ILE A 255 12.86 -13.86 0.77
CA ILE A 255 13.51 -13.07 1.82
C ILE A 255 15.01 -13.31 1.76
N ASN A 256 15.77 -12.27 1.48
CA ASN A 256 17.23 -12.28 1.47
C ASN A 256 17.73 -11.36 2.58
N ALA A 257 18.18 -11.92 3.67
CA ALA A 257 18.81 -11.22 4.78
C ALA A 257 20.33 -11.45 4.71
N GLY A 258 21.08 -10.38 4.55
CA GLY A 258 22.52 -10.48 4.33
C GLY A 258 23.28 -11.23 5.44
N ALA A 259 22.96 -10.96 6.71
CA ALA A 259 23.58 -11.64 7.84
C ALA A 259 22.61 -12.49 8.66
N GLN A 260 21.39 -12.03 8.91
CA GLN A 260 20.46 -12.72 9.80
C GLN A 260 19.00 -12.56 9.40
N PHE A 261 18.27 -13.68 9.36
CA PHE A 261 16.81 -13.72 9.38
C PHE A 261 16.34 -14.20 10.76
N LEU A 262 15.53 -13.36 11.43
CA LEU A 262 14.94 -13.70 12.72
C LEU A 262 13.41 -13.64 12.59
N SER A 263 12.74 -14.73 12.99
CA SER A 263 11.28 -14.78 13.08
C SER A 263 10.86 -15.29 14.45
N GLN A 264 10.16 -14.46 15.22
CA GLN A 264 9.72 -14.77 16.57
C GLN A 264 8.25 -14.37 16.75
N ASN A 265 7.37 -15.35 16.93
CA ASN A 265 5.93 -15.11 17.00
C ASN A 265 5.43 -14.27 15.80
N ALA A 266 5.78 -14.72 14.60
CA ALA A 266 5.44 -14.09 13.33
C ALA A 266 5.14 -15.17 12.27
N SER A 267 4.52 -14.79 11.15
CA SER A 267 4.16 -15.71 10.09
C SER A 267 4.67 -15.28 8.71
N VAL A 268 5.05 -16.25 7.88
CA VAL A 268 5.34 -16.08 6.46
C VAL A 268 4.55 -17.16 5.71
N THR A 269 3.59 -16.76 4.88
CA THR A 269 2.62 -17.69 4.27
C THR A 269 2.38 -17.45 2.79
N THR A 270 2.29 -18.55 2.04
CA THR A 270 1.89 -18.59 0.62
C THR A 270 0.81 -19.67 0.45
N GLU A 271 -0.41 -19.37 0.85
CA GLU A 271 -1.52 -20.33 0.83
C GLU A 271 -2.44 -20.05 -0.37
N ALA A 272 -2.92 -21.13 -1.02
CA ALA A 272 -3.88 -21.10 -2.12
C ALA A 272 -5.04 -22.04 -1.85
#